data_09a647854124bc87ba66bcaec9297faa
#
_entry.id   09a647854124bc87ba66bcaec9297faa
#
_cell.length_a   1.000
_cell.length_b   1.000
_cell.length_c   1.000
_cell.angle_alpha   90.00
_cell.angle_beta   90.00
_cell.angle_gamma   90.00
#
_symmetry.space_group_name_H-M   'P 1'
#
loop_
_entity.id
_entity.type
_entity.pdbx_description
1 polymer ?
#
loop_
_entity_poly.entity_id
_entity_poly.type
_entity_poly.pdbx_seq_one_letter_code
_entity_poly.pdbx_strand_id
1 'polypeptide(L)'
;MSEPVTVHGYTEQELMEMDPAVLRGIIHERIHHTIEVNIYRIMAGKRGIQKSFGETGEYLMDIWKRRGLPTDAPDIQWCLNYVGLARMLRTGGELDLGTELPEPFTDQEMETVNKLIYKRRSIRQFLDKPVPDELIRKIIQAGLYAPHGCNVGTTRFVVFKKPEEFKLVRSDIPVENCVMIVVCQDMRLYKAMRFDELVPQNIYYDAAAAADHICLMAHALGLGACWLTHGEETQKRVRKYLGLHDGFVSRNHIIVGWPDEAPIKSQRMKLDDVIITK
;
A
#
# COMPACT_ATOMS: atom_id res chain seq x y z
N MET A 1 -12.03 34.92 20.34
CA MET A 1 -12.08 34.23 19.03
C MET A 1 -11.55 32.86 19.30
N SER A 2 -12.34 31.79 19.01
CA SER A 2 -11.85 30.42 19.12
C SER A 2 -10.71 30.26 18.10
N GLU A 3 -9.62 29.58 18.50
CA GLU A 3 -8.56 29.25 17.56
C GLU A 3 -9.13 28.48 16.35
N PRO A 4 -8.64 28.76 15.13
CA PRO A 4 -9.13 28.05 13.95
C PRO A 4 -8.84 26.55 14.11
N VAL A 5 -9.82 25.72 13.75
CA VAL A 5 -9.65 24.27 13.73
C VAL A 5 -8.58 23.93 12.68
N THR A 6 -7.50 23.31 13.12
CA THR A 6 -6.45 22.84 12.22
C THR A 6 -6.32 21.31 12.26
N VAL A 7 -5.94 20.71 11.12
CA VAL A 7 -5.63 19.28 11.01
C VAL A 7 -4.18 19.15 10.53
N HIS A 8 -3.34 18.52 11.31
CA HIS A 8 -1.88 18.49 11.09
C HIS A 8 -1.25 19.89 10.92
N GLY A 9 -1.86 20.92 11.53
CA GLY A 9 -1.43 22.31 11.39
C GLY A 9 -1.98 23.04 10.17
N TYR A 10 -2.70 22.37 9.26
CA TYR A 10 -3.32 23.01 8.09
C TYR A 10 -4.64 23.67 8.47
N THR A 11 -4.82 24.89 8.01
CA THR A 11 -6.08 25.65 8.08
C THR A 11 -7.09 25.11 7.05
N GLU A 12 -8.35 25.51 7.18
CA GLU A 12 -9.39 25.15 6.21
C GLU A 12 -9.03 25.59 4.77
N GLN A 13 -8.50 26.80 4.60
CA GLN A 13 -8.11 27.30 3.30
C GLN A 13 -7.01 26.43 2.68
N GLU A 14 -5.97 26.08 3.44
CA GLU A 14 -4.89 25.22 2.96
C GLU A 14 -5.39 23.83 2.57
N LEU A 15 -6.33 23.25 3.34
CA LEU A 15 -6.97 21.97 2.98
C LEU A 15 -7.86 22.08 1.73
N MET A 16 -8.54 23.22 1.54
CA MET A 16 -9.34 23.49 0.34
C MET A 16 -8.50 23.64 -0.93
N GLU A 17 -7.26 24.12 -0.82
CA GLU A 17 -6.34 24.33 -1.94
C GLU A 17 -5.35 23.17 -2.14
N MET A 18 -5.25 22.24 -1.18
CA MET A 18 -4.28 21.14 -1.16
C MET A 18 -4.42 20.21 -2.36
N ASP A 19 -3.29 19.63 -2.82
CA ASP A 19 -3.33 18.54 -3.81
C ASP A 19 -4.28 17.43 -3.36
N PRO A 20 -5.22 16.97 -4.22
CA PRO A 20 -6.22 15.97 -3.84
C PRO A 20 -5.62 14.66 -3.32
N ALA A 21 -4.47 14.22 -3.84
CA ALA A 21 -3.83 12.99 -3.36
C ALA A 21 -3.27 13.18 -1.94
N VAL A 22 -2.74 14.36 -1.63
CA VAL A 22 -2.24 14.68 -0.28
C VAL A 22 -3.39 14.77 0.72
N LEU A 23 -4.47 15.48 0.38
CA LEU A 23 -5.67 15.55 1.20
C LEU A 23 -6.25 14.15 1.48
N ARG A 24 -6.29 13.30 0.45
CA ARG A 24 -6.74 11.89 0.57
C ARG A 24 -5.91 11.12 1.59
N GLY A 25 -4.58 11.28 1.58
CA GLY A 25 -3.69 10.66 2.57
C GLY A 25 -3.96 11.14 4.00
N ILE A 26 -4.20 12.45 4.19
CA ILE A 26 -4.57 13.03 5.49
C ILE A 26 -5.92 12.46 5.98
N ILE A 27 -6.91 12.36 5.10
CA ILE A 27 -8.22 11.79 5.41
C ILE A 27 -8.06 10.34 5.89
N HIS A 28 -7.35 9.51 5.15
CA HIS A 28 -7.11 8.11 5.50
C HIS A 28 -6.45 7.96 6.87
N GLU A 29 -5.37 8.69 7.08
CA GLU A 29 -4.62 8.65 8.32
C GLU A 29 -5.48 9.10 9.52
N ARG A 30 -6.21 10.20 9.38
CA ARG A 30 -7.08 10.70 10.47
C ARG A 30 -8.19 9.71 10.79
N ILE A 31 -8.85 9.16 9.80
CA ILE A 31 -9.91 8.16 10.01
C ILE A 31 -9.34 6.89 10.64
N HIS A 32 -8.19 6.40 10.15
CA HIS A 32 -7.51 5.25 10.72
C HIS A 32 -7.19 5.45 12.21
N HIS A 33 -6.45 6.49 12.56
CA HIS A 33 -6.00 6.69 13.94
C HIS A 33 -7.08 7.18 14.89
N THR A 34 -8.06 7.95 14.41
CA THR A 34 -9.05 8.55 15.31
C THR A 34 -10.35 7.76 15.40
N ILE A 35 -10.74 7.05 14.35
CA ILE A 35 -12.00 6.30 14.30
C ILE A 35 -11.75 4.80 14.28
N GLU A 36 -11.14 4.26 13.23
CA GLU A 36 -11.01 2.81 13.02
C GLU A 36 -10.38 2.10 14.23
N VAL A 37 -9.19 2.53 14.65
CA VAL A 37 -8.49 1.92 15.80
C VAL A 37 -9.29 2.02 17.10
N ASN A 38 -10.14 3.04 17.24
CA ASN A 38 -10.86 3.30 18.47
C ASN A 38 -12.27 2.70 18.51
N ILE A 39 -12.91 2.51 17.36
CA ILE A 39 -14.29 2.00 17.30
C ILE A 39 -14.41 0.63 17.98
N TYR A 40 -13.47 -0.29 17.70
CA TYR A 40 -13.44 -1.62 18.30
C TYR A 40 -13.14 -1.59 19.81
N ARG A 41 -12.34 -0.61 20.26
CA ARG A 41 -12.09 -0.39 21.71
C ARG A 41 -13.31 0.10 22.43
N ILE A 42 -14.10 0.97 21.77
CA ILE A 42 -15.36 1.48 22.30
C ILE A 42 -16.38 0.34 22.39
N MET A 43 -16.57 -0.42 21.31
CA MET A 43 -17.49 -1.57 21.27
C MET A 43 -17.14 -2.62 22.33
N ALA A 44 -15.84 -2.86 22.58
CA ALA A 44 -15.36 -3.77 23.62
C ALA A 44 -15.45 -3.18 25.05
N GLY A 45 -16.02 -1.98 25.25
CA GLY A 45 -16.10 -1.32 26.54
C GLY A 45 -14.75 -0.86 27.12
N LYS A 46 -13.67 -0.92 26.32
CA LYS A 46 -12.31 -0.55 26.75
C LYS A 46 -12.02 0.95 26.64
N ARG A 47 -12.91 1.70 26.02
CA ARG A 47 -12.81 3.15 25.83
C ARG A 47 -14.21 3.79 25.84
N GLY A 48 -14.36 4.93 26.55
CA GLY A 48 -15.58 5.73 26.48
C GLY A 48 -15.70 6.53 25.18
N ILE A 49 -16.92 6.81 24.78
CA ILE A 49 -17.21 7.66 23.62
C ILE A 49 -17.01 9.14 24.01
N GLN A 50 -16.12 9.82 23.31
CA GLN A 50 -15.95 11.26 23.45
C GLN A 50 -17.03 12.02 22.66
N LYS A 51 -17.45 13.19 23.17
CA LYS A 51 -18.45 14.04 22.48
C LYS A 51 -18.05 14.44 21.06
N SER A 52 -16.75 14.58 20.81
CA SER A 52 -16.18 14.92 19.48
C SER A 52 -15.71 13.70 18.67
N PHE A 53 -16.07 12.47 19.08
CA PHE A 53 -15.63 11.27 18.38
C PHE A 53 -16.06 11.28 16.91
N GLY A 54 -15.09 11.27 15.99
CA GLY A 54 -15.31 11.26 14.55
C GLY A 54 -15.47 12.65 13.89
N GLU A 55 -15.56 13.75 14.65
CA GLU A 55 -15.79 15.09 14.08
C GLU A 55 -14.68 15.54 13.13
N THR A 56 -13.41 15.21 13.41
CA THR A 56 -12.30 15.53 12.50
C THR A 56 -12.48 14.79 11.15
N GLY A 57 -12.91 13.53 11.18
CA GLY A 57 -13.21 12.78 9.96
C GLY A 57 -14.39 13.39 9.18
N GLU A 58 -15.46 13.78 9.88
CA GLU A 58 -16.61 14.47 9.27
C GLU A 58 -16.18 15.78 8.57
N TYR A 59 -15.39 16.60 9.28
CA TYR A 59 -14.86 17.86 8.76
C TYR A 59 -14.02 17.67 7.50
N LEU A 60 -13.10 16.71 7.50
CA LEU A 60 -12.27 16.43 6.33
C LEU A 60 -13.09 15.89 5.14
N MET A 61 -14.08 15.05 5.40
CA MET A 61 -14.98 14.55 4.35
C MET A 61 -15.92 15.63 3.83
N ASP A 62 -16.27 16.64 4.64
CA ASP A 62 -16.99 17.83 4.19
C ASP A 62 -16.12 18.66 3.22
N ILE A 63 -14.86 18.91 3.57
CA ILE A 63 -13.89 19.59 2.68
C ILE A 63 -13.77 18.82 1.35
N TRP A 64 -13.62 17.49 1.39
CA TRP A 64 -13.54 16.66 0.17
C TRP A 64 -14.75 16.86 -0.74
N LYS A 65 -15.96 16.85 -0.18
CA LYS A 65 -17.22 17.04 -0.91
C LYS A 65 -17.38 18.46 -1.43
N ARG A 66 -17.08 19.49 -0.63
CA ARG A 66 -17.16 20.91 -1.04
C ARG A 66 -16.21 21.23 -2.19
N ARG A 67 -15.11 20.50 -2.32
CA ARG A 67 -14.19 20.57 -3.47
C ARG A 67 -14.72 19.84 -4.70
N GLY A 68 -15.86 19.18 -4.65
CA GLY A 68 -16.42 18.39 -5.75
C GLY A 68 -15.56 17.16 -6.11
N LEU A 69 -14.74 16.64 -5.19
CA LEU A 69 -13.89 15.50 -5.44
C LEU A 69 -14.70 14.19 -5.45
N PRO A 70 -14.32 13.20 -6.30
CA PRO A 70 -15.07 11.95 -6.46
C PRO A 70 -15.19 11.17 -5.14
N THR A 71 -16.38 10.62 -4.88
CA THR A 71 -16.64 9.83 -3.66
C THR A 71 -16.88 8.35 -3.94
N ASP A 72 -16.84 7.91 -5.18
CA ASP A 72 -17.14 6.54 -5.62
C ASP A 72 -15.96 5.56 -5.47
N ALA A 73 -14.76 6.07 -5.21
CA ALA A 73 -13.58 5.23 -4.98
C ALA A 73 -13.74 4.38 -3.69
N PRO A 74 -13.35 3.08 -3.69
CA PRO A 74 -13.57 2.17 -2.57
C PRO A 74 -13.02 2.66 -1.24
N ASP A 75 -11.85 3.28 -1.23
CA ASP A 75 -11.22 3.82 -0.03
C ASP A 75 -11.90 5.10 0.48
N ILE A 76 -12.47 5.93 -0.39
CA ILE A 76 -13.30 7.07 0.02
C ILE A 76 -14.63 6.58 0.59
N GLN A 77 -15.22 5.52 0.03
CA GLN A 77 -16.39 4.86 0.60
C GLN A 77 -16.10 4.27 1.98
N TRP A 78 -14.93 3.66 2.16
CA TRP A 78 -14.44 3.22 3.46
C TRP A 78 -14.36 4.39 4.46
N CYS A 79 -13.82 5.53 4.06
CA CYS A 79 -13.77 6.74 4.88
C CYS A 79 -15.17 7.22 5.29
N LEU A 80 -16.09 7.30 4.35
CA LEU A 80 -17.48 7.71 4.59
C LEU A 80 -18.20 6.75 5.54
N ASN A 81 -17.97 5.44 5.39
CA ASN A 81 -18.53 4.42 6.27
C ASN A 81 -18.06 4.62 7.72
N TYR A 82 -16.74 4.73 7.97
CA TYR A 82 -16.22 4.93 9.32
C TYR A 82 -16.68 6.24 9.96
N VAL A 83 -16.82 7.31 9.19
CA VAL A 83 -17.40 8.58 9.66
C VAL A 83 -18.86 8.37 10.05
N GLY A 84 -19.64 7.61 9.27
CA GLY A 84 -21.03 7.27 9.61
C GLY A 84 -21.15 6.45 10.89
N LEU A 85 -20.30 5.44 11.06
CA LEU A 85 -20.23 4.61 12.27
C LEU A 85 -19.86 5.43 13.52
N ALA A 86 -18.88 6.33 13.39
CA ALA A 86 -18.50 7.22 14.50
C ALA A 86 -19.64 8.14 14.91
N ARG A 87 -20.37 8.70 13.94
CA ARG A 87 -21.54 9.53 14.20
C ARG A 87 -22.63 8.75 14.92
N MET A 88 -22.92 7.51 14.47
CA MET A 88 -23.91 6.64 15.09
C MET A 88 -23.57 6.39 16.56
N LEU A 89 -22.34 6.00 16.89
CA LEU A 89 -21.89 5.82 18.27
C LEU A 89 -22.01 7.11 19.09
N ARG A 90 -21.59 8.25 18.55
CA ARG A 90 -21.64 9.55 19.23
C ARG A 90 -23.06 9.97 19.58
N THR A 91 -24.05 9.57 18.79
CA THR A 91 -25.47 9.84 19.03
C THR A 91 -26.20 8.78 19.85
N GLY A 92 -25.48 7.82 20.43
CA GLY A 92 -26.02 6.78 21.29
C GLY A 92 -26.59 5.56 20.57
N GLY A 93 -26.28 5.38 19.27
CA GLY A 93 -26.61 4.18 18.53
C GLY A 93 -25.67 3.02 18.86
N GLU A 94 -26.18 1.81 18.69
CA GLU A 94 -25.40 0.57 18.78
C GLU A 94 -24.89 0.19 17.38
N LEU A 95 -23.70 -0.41 17.32
CA LEU A 95 -23.11 -0.90 16.08
C LEU A 95 -23.13 -2.41 16.04
N ASP A 96 -23.67 -2.95 14.95
CA ASP A 96 -23.34 -4.28 14.46
C ASP A 96 -22.51 -4.10 13.17
N LEU A 97 -21.23 -4.50 13.21
CA LEU A 97 -20.35 -4.36 12.04
C LEU A 97 -20.49 -5.53 11.07
N GLY A 98 -21.24 -6.57 11.44
CA GLY A 98 -21.41 -7.78 10.62
C GLY A 98 -20.08 -8.50 10.33
N THR A 99 -19.05 -8.24 11.16
CA THR A 99 -17.72 -8.84 10.98
C THR A 99 -17.54 -10.03 11.92
N GLU A 100 -17.06 -11.12 11.36
CA GLU A 100 -16.71 -12.32 12.12
C GLU A 100 -15.19 -12.37 12.35
N LEU A 101 -14.79 -13.08 13.39
CA LEU A 101 -13.37 -13.40 13.59
C LEU A 101 -12.89 -14.30 12.47
N PRO A 102 -11.66 -14.11 11.96
CA PRO A 102 -11.13 -14.98 10.92
C PRO A 102 -11.03 -16.43 11.43
N GLU A 103 -11.57 -17.34 10.65
CA GLU A 103 -11.44 -18.77 10.91
C GLU A 103 -10.04 -19.27 10.49
N PRO A 104 -9.49 -20.27 11.19
CA PRO A 104 -8.29 -20.94 10.75
C PRO A 104 -8.51 -21.60 9.37
N PHE A 105 -7.47 -21.58 8.56
CA PHE A 105 -7.50 -22.29 7.29
C PHE A 105 -7.58 -23.80 7.48
N THR A 106 -8.30 -24.48 6.60
CA THR A 106 -8.31 -25.92 6.49
C THR A 106 -6.94 -26.46 6.08
N ASP A 107 -6.67 -27.75 6.29
CA ASP A 107 -5.41 -28.39 5.88
C ASP A 107 -5.13 -28.22 4.38
N GLN A 108 -6.15 -28.28 3.53
CA GLN A 108 -6.02 -28.09 2.09
C GLN A 108 -5.65 -26.64 1.73
N GLU A 109 -6.21 -25.66 2.40
CA GLU A 109 -5.85 -24.25 2.25
C GLU A 109 -4.45 -24.01 2.76
N MET A 110 -4.07 -24.59 3.91
CA MET A 110 -2.70 -24.51 4.45
C MET A 110 -1.68 -25.14 3.50
N GLU A 111 -2.00 -26.22 2.78
CA GLU A 111 -1.13 -26.76 1.74
C GLU A 111 -0.91 -25.75 0.62
N THR A 112 -1.95 -25.02 0.23
CA THR A 112 -1.86 -23.94 -0.79
C THR A 112 -0.98 -22.79 -0.30
N VAL A 113 -1.15 -22.35 0.94
CA VAL A 113 -0.29 -21.32 1.57
C VAL A 113 1.17 -21.78 1.62
N ASN A 114 1.40 -23.05 1.99
CA ASN A 114 2.76 -23.63 2.01
C ASN A 114 3.39 -23.65 0.62
N LYS A 115 2.64 -23.98 -0.43
CA LYS A 115 3.11 -23.90 -1.82
C LYS A 115 3.48 -22.47 -2.18
N LEU A 116 2.62 -21.52 -1.85
CA LEU A 116 2.82 -20.11 -2.14
C LEU A 116 4.11 -19.57 -1.51
N ILE A 117 4.33 -19.82 -0.23
CA ILE A 117 5.47 -19.27 0.52
C ILE A 117 6.75 -20.06 0.23
N TYR A 118 6.70 -21.40 0.32
CA TYR A 118 7.91 -22.22 0.32
C TYR A 118 8.35 -22.71 -1.07
N LYS A 119 7.49 -22.63 -2.09
CA LYS A 119 7.84 -23.06 -3.45
C LYS A 119 8.26 -21.91 -4.37
N ARG A 120 7.97 -20.65 -4.01
CA ARG A 120 8.42 -19.49 -4.79
C ARG A 120 9.95 -19.46 -4.96
N ARG A 121 10.38 -19.06 -6.16
CA ARG A 121 11.79 -18.83 -6.53
C ARG A 121 11.92 -17.46 -7.18
N SER A 122 13.10 -16.87 -7.08
CA SER A 122 13.48 -15.75 -7.93
C SER A 122 13.82 -16.29 -9.32
N ILE A 123 13.07 -15.86 -10.32
CA ILE A 123 13.23 -16.25 -11.72
C ILE A 123 13.89 -15.09 -12.46
N ARG A 124 14.91 -15.37 -13.27
CA ARG A 124 15.70 -14.39 -14.02
C ARG A 124 15.77 -14.69 -15.51
N GLN A 125 15.31 -15.90 -15.92
CA GLN A 125 15.17 -16.29 -17.31
C GLN A 125 13.68 -16.47 -17.61
N PHE A 126 13.24 -15.91 -18.73
CA PHE A 126 11.82 -15.87 -19.07
C PHE A 126 11.61 -16.30 -20.53
N LEU A 127 10.50 -16.98 -20.76
CA LEU A 127 10.05 -17.31 -22.10
C LEU A 127 9.71 -16.05 -22.89
N ASP A 128 9.94 -16.07 -24.18
CA ASP A 128 9.47 -15.05 -25.14
C ASP A 128 7.94 -15.17 -25.32
N LYS A 129 7.21 -14.84 -24.27
CA LYS A 129 5.75 -14.91 -24.20
C LYS A 129 5.20 -13.73 -23.43
N PRO A 130 4.32 -12.91 -24.04
CA PRO A 130 3.79 -11.72 -23.37
C PRO A 130 2.96 -12.08 -22.14
N VAL A 131 3.09 -11.25 -21.11
CA VAL A 131 2.25 -11.34 -19.89
C VAL A 131 0.95 -10.59 -20.15
N PRO A 132 -0.23 -11.23 -20.05
CA PRO A 132 -1.52 -10.57 -20.24
C PRO A 132 -1.75 -9.44 -19.23
N ASP A 133 -2.37 -8.34 -19.68
CA ASP A 133 -2.68 -7.19 -18.84
C ASP A 133 -3.58 -7.52 -17.64
N GLU A 134 -4.47 -8.47 -17.79
CA GLU A 134 -5.29 -8.97 -16.70
C GLU A 134 -4.46 -9.56 -15.56
N LEU A 135 -3.42 -10.34 -15.88
CA LEU A 135 -2.53 -10.90 -14.87
C LEU A 135 -1.68 -9.80 -14.21
N ILE A 136 -1.21 -8.83 -14.99
CA ILE A 136 -0.47 -7.67 -14.46
C ILE A 136 -1.34 -6.91 -13.46
N ARG A 137 -2.62 -6.67 -13.77
CA ARG A 137 -3.56 -6.02 -12.87
C ARG A 137 -3.77 -6.80 -11.58
N LYS A 138 -3.94 -8.12 -11.64
CA LYS A 138 -4.08 -8.99 -10.44
C LYS A 138 -2.84 -8.91 -9.54
N ILE A 139 -1.66 -8.93 -10.13
CA ILE A 139 -0.40 -8.81 -9.40
C ILE A 139 -0.27 -7.46 -8.70
N ILE A 140 -0.57 -6.37 -9.41
CA ILE A 140 -0.54 -5.01 -8.85
C ILE A 140 -1.59 -4.84 -7.75
N GLN A 141 -2.78 -5.40 -7.94
CA GLN A 141 -3.83 -5.39 -6.92
C GLN A 141 -3.37 -6.08 -5.63
N ALA A 142 -2.67 -7.21 -5.72
CA ALA A 142 -2.09 -7.84 -4.54
C ALA A 142 -1.09 -6.92 -3.82
N GLY A 143 -0.22 -6.24 -4.58
CA GLY A 143 0.70 -5.24 -4.03
C GLY A 143 -0.01 -4.05 -3.39
N LEU A 144 -1.16 -3.63 -3.91
CA LEU A 144 -1.99 -2.57 -3.34
C LEU A 144 -2.60 -2.96 -1.98
N TYR A 145 -2.91 -4.25 -1.78
CA TYR A 145 -3.43 -4.77 -0.52
C TYR A 145 -2.37 -5.15 0.50
N ALA A 146 -1.09 -4.90 0.22
CA ALA A 146 -0.05 -5.07 1.21
C ALA A 146 -0.23 -4.11 2.40
N PRO A 147 0.10 -4.52 3.63
CA PRO A 147 0.07 -3.62 4.77
C PRO A 147 1.00 -2.43 4.55
N HIS A 148 0.57 -1.24 4.98
CA HIS A 148 1.36 -0.02 4.86
C HIS A 148 1.18 0.90 6.07
N GLY A 149 2.17 1.74 6.32
CA GLY A 149 2.24 2.57 7.51
C GLY A 149 1.08 3.57 7.59
N CYS A 150 0.45 3.62 8.77
CA CYS A 150 -0.57 4.62 9.13
C CYS A 150 -1.76 4.71 8.17
N ASN A 151 -1.98 3.72 7.35
CA ASN A 151 -3.01 3.66 6.29
C ASN A 151 -2.98 4.87 5.33
N VAL A 152 -1.81 5.47 5.10
CA VAL A 152 -1.68 6.71 4.31
C VAL A 152 -1.86 6.48 2.81
N GLY A 153 -1.57 5.27 2.32
CA GLY A 153 -1.73 4.92 0.90
C GLY A 153 -0.72 5.62 -0.02
N THR A 154 0.55 5.64 0.36
CA THR A 154 1.63 6.30 -0.41
C THR A 154 2.07 5.51 -1.64
N THR A 155 1.81 4.19 -1.68
CA THR A 155 2.35 3.29 -2.71
C THR A 155 1.74 3.57 -4.08
N ARG A 156 2.60 3.62 -5.09
CA ARG A 156 2.27 3.77 -6.52
C ARG A 156 3.07 2.75 -7.32
N PHE A 157 2.54 2.32 -8.44
CA PHE A 157 3.18 1.32 -9.29
C PHE A 157 3.41 1.89 -10.69
N VAL A 158 4.65 1.83 -11.16
CA VAL A 158 4.99 2.13 -12.55
C VAL A 158 5.17 0.80 -13.28
N VAL A 159 4.50 0.63 -14.40
CA VAL A 159 4.56 -0.59 -15.21
C VAL A 159 5.29 -0.29 -16.51
N PHE A 160 6.44 -0.88 -16.68
CA PHE A 160 7.21 -0.84 -17.92
C PHE A 160 7.04 -2.14 -18.71
N LYS A 161 6.83 -2.02 -20.01
CA LYS A 161 6.65 -3.16 -20.93
C LYS A 161 7.59 -3.14 -22.12
N LYS A 162 8.31 -2.04 -22.34
CA LYS A 162 9.15 -1.86 -23.48
C LYS A 162 10.63 -1.97 -23.11
N PRO A 163 11.47 -2.59 -23.97
CA PRO A 163 12.90 -2.75 -23.70
C PRO A 163 13.64 -1.43 -23.39
N GLU A 164 13.26 -0.32 -24.04
CA GLU A 164 13.85 0.99 -23.80
C GLU A 164 13.50 1.55 -22.39
N GLU A 165 12.32 1.20 -21.86
CA GLU A 165 11.91 1.59 -20.51
C GLU A 165 12.69 0.82 -19.45
N PHE A 166 12.98 -0.45 -19.71
CA PHE A 166 13.79 -1.27 -18.78
C PHE A 166 15.20 -0.72 -18.61
N LYS A 167 15.81 -0.19 -19.67
CA LYS A 167 17.14 0.44 -19.62
C LYS A 167 17.19 1.65 -18.67
N LEU A 168 16.06 2.27 -18.37
CA LEU A 168 16.00 3.33 -17.36
C LEU A 168 16.32 2.79 -15.96
N VAL A 169 16.01 1.53 -15.70
CA VAL A 169 16.19 0.88 -14.40
C VAL A 169 17.42 -0.03 -14.42
N ARG A 170 17.51 -0.94 -15.39
CA ARG A 170 18.62 -1.88 -15.56
C ARG A 170 18.93 -2.12 -17.04
N SER A 171 20.20 -2.23 -17.36
CA SER A 171 20.67 -2.47 -18.73
C SER A 171 21.04 -3.93 -19.03
N ASP A 172 21.11 -4.77 -18.00
CA ASP A 172 21.70 -6.12 -18.03
C ASP A 172 20.66 -7.25 -18.01
N ILE A 173 19.39 -6.96 -18.15
CA ILE A 173 18.33 -7.97 -18.14
C ILE A 173 17.81 -8.16 -19.58
N PRO A 174 17.83 -9.40 -20.11
CA PRO A 174 17.11 -9.71 -21.33
C PRO A 174 15.61 -9.64 -21.05
N VAL A 175 14.89 -8.82 -21.83
CA VAL A 175 13.54 -8.39 -21.40
C VAL A 175 12.53 -8.42 -22.52
N GLU A 176 12.66 -9.33 -23.44
CA GLU A 176 11.61 -9.56 -24.41
C GLU A 176 10.40 -10.18 -23.68
N ASN A 177 9.23 -9.54 -23.86
CA ASN A 177 7.94 -9.97 -23.31
C ASN A 177 7.80 -10.10 -21.77
N CYS A 178 8.75 -9.57 -20.98
CA CYS A 178 8.59 -9.37 -19.55
C CYS A 178 7.88 -8.07 -19.24
N VAL A 179 7.55 -7.90 -17.95
CA VAL A 179 7.02 -6.67 -17.38
C VAL A 179 7.90 -6.28 -16.20
N MET A 180 8.23 -5.00 -16.09
CA MET A 180 8.90 -4.48 -14.91
C MET A 180 7.94 -3.59 -14.12
N ILE A 181 7.74 -3.91 -12.86
CA ILE A 181 6.90 -3.14 -11.93
C ILE A 181 7.83 -2.41 -10.97
N VAL A 182 7.90 -1.09 -11.08
CA VAL A 182 8.64 -0.25 -10.13
C VAL A 182 7.70 0.17 -9.03
N VAL A 183 8.04 -0.15 -7.78
CA VAL A 183 7.26 0.28 -6.62
C VAL A 183 7.75 1.65 -6.17
N CYS A 184 6.86 2.62 -6.22
CA CYS A 184 7.11 4.01 -5.85
C CYS A 184 6.31 4.39 -4.61
N GLN A 185 6.83 5.38 -3.87
CA GLN A 185 6.13 6.02 -2.75
C GLN A 185 5.95 7.51 -3.05
N ASP A 186 4.74 8.02 -2.90
CA ASP A 186 4.48 9.46 -2.95
C ASP A 186 4.73 10.09 -1.57
N MET A 187 5.93 10.62 -1.40
CA MET A 187 6.39 11.18 -0.13
C MET A 187 5.73 12.49 0.25
N ARG A 188 4.97 13.14 -0.65
CA ARG A 188 4.20 14.33 -0.29
C ARG A 188 3.20 14.03 0.81
N LEU A 189 2.62 12.80 0.79
CA LEU A 189 1.66 12.36 1.79
C LEU A 189 2.31 12.24 3.17
N TYR A 190 3.49 11.63 3.27
CA TYR A 190 4.21 11.53 4.54
C TYR A 190 4.68 12.89 5.05
N LYS A 191 5.19 13.76 4.16
CA LYS A 191 5.63 15.11 4.52
C LYS A 191 4.49 15.96 5.06
N ALA A 192 3.31 15.88 4.48
CA ALA A 192 2.13 16.63 4.94
C ALA A 192 1.74 16.32 6.40
N MET A 193 2.15 15.16 6.91
CA MET A 193 1.87 14.71 8.27
C MET A 193 3.15 14.60 9.13
N ARG A 194 4.29 15.02 8.61
CA ARG A 194 5.63 14.90 9.23
C ARG A 194 6.05 13.46 9.53
N PHE A 195 5.53 12.49 8.80
CA PHE A 195 5.88 11.08 8.97
C PHE A 195 7.24 10.74 8.35
N ASP A 196 7.74 11.54 7.44
CA ASP A 196 9.11 11.47 6.95
C ASP A 196 10.15 11.77 8.05
N GLU A 197 9.78 12.52 9.11
CA GLU A 197 10.59 12.74 10.30
C GLU A 197 10.33 11.69 11.38
N LEU A 198 9.07 11.35 11.64
CA LEU A 198 8.64 10.49 12.75
C LEU A 198 8.89 9.00 12.49
N VAL A 199 8.64 8.55 11.28
CA VAL A 199 8.74 7.13 10.87
C VAL A 199 9.34 6.99 9.45
N PRO A 200 10.53 7.53 9.20
CA PRO A 200 11.14 7.62 7.87
C PRO A 200 11.35 6.25 7.21
N GLN A 201 11.46 5.18 8.01
CA GLN A 201 11.65 3.82 7.54
C GLN A 201 10.41 3.21 6.88
N ASN A 202 9.20 3.71 7.16
CA ASN A 202 7.95 3.14 6.64
C ASN A 202 7.92 3.09 5.12
N ILE A 203 8.54 4.07 4.45
CA ILE A 203 8.67 4.08 2.99
C ILE A 203 9.31 2.78 2.45
N TYR A 204 10.31 2.25 3.16
CA TYR A 204 10.98 1.01 2.74
C TYR A 204 10.14 -0.21 3.10
N TYR A 205 9.46 -0.21 4.24
CA TYR A 205 8.60 -1.30 4.68
C TYR A 205 7.36 -1.42 3.77
N ASP A 206 6.70 -0.32 3.47
CA ASP A 206 5.55 -0.30 2.56
C ASP A 206 5.94 -0.81 1.16
N ALA A 207 7.08 -0.34 0.63
CA ALA A 207 7.58 -0.78 -0.66
C ALA A 207 8.00 -2.27 -0.66
N ALA A 208 8.57 -2.77 0.45
CA ALA A 208 8.96 -4.17 0.59
C ALA A 208 7.74 -5.09 0.70
N ALA A 209 6.76 -4.72 1.51
CA ALA A 209 5.51 -5.47 1.66
C ALA A 209 4.75 -5.58 0.32
N ALA A 210 4.63 -4.47 -0.41
CA ALA A 210 4.01 -4.47 -1.74
C ALA A 210 4.78 -5.34 -2.74
N ALA A 211 6.13 -5.29 -2.74
CA ALA A 211 6.96 -6.11 -3.61
C ALA A 211 6.82 -7.62 -3.30
N ASP A 212 6.72 -7.98 -2.01
CA ASP A 212 6.51 -9.37 -1.61
C ASP A 212 5.16 -9.89 -2.09
N HIS A 213 4.07 -9.17 -1.86
CA HIS A 213 2.73 -9.52 -2.35
C HIS A 213 2.69 -9.68 -3.88
N ILE A 214 3.39 -8.80 -4.63
CA ILE A 214 3.55 -8.92 -6.08
C ILE A 214 4.24 -10.24 -6.43
N CYS A 215 5.33 -10.59 -5.75
CA CYS A 215 6.07 -11.82 -6.00
C CYS A 215 5.25 -13.09 -5.69
N LEU A 216 4.49 -13.07 -4.60
CA LEU A 216 3.62 -14.18 -4.20
C LEU A 216 2.47 -14.36 -5.20
N MET A 217 1.81 -13.28 -5.60
CA MET A 217 0.71 -13.35 -6.58
C MET A 217 1.21 -13.78 -7.95
N ALA A 218 2.37 -13.29 -8.41
CA ALA A 218 2.97 -13.76 -9.65
C ALA A 218 3.20 -15.28 -9.63
N HIS A 219 3.76 -15.79 -8.51
CA HIS A 219 3.96 -17.22 -8.32
C HIS A 219 2.64 -18.02 -8.32
N ALA A 220 1.60 -17.52 -7.66
CA ALA A 220 0.28 -18.15 -7.64
C ALA A 220 -0.36 -18.23 -9.03
N LEU A 221 -0.06 -17.27 -9.90
CA LEU A 221 -0.53 -17.22 -11.29
C LEU A 221 0.34 -18.01 -12.27
N GLY A 222 1.37 -18.74 -11.81
CA GLY A 222 2.29 -19.49 -12.64
C GLY A 222 3.35 -18.63 -13.33
N LEU A 223 3.48 -17.37 -12.94
CA LEU A 223 4.52 -16.47 -13.43
C LEU A 223 5.78 -16.55 -12.57
N GLY A 224 6.92 -16.26 -13.19
CA GLY A 224 8.18 -16.02 -12.50
C GLY A 224 8.31 -14.56 -12.10
N ALA A 225 8.95 -14.30 -10.95
CA ALA A 225 9.25 -12.96 -10.51
C ALA A 225 10.65 -12.87 -9.90
N CYS A 226 11.32 -11.73 -10.09
CA CYS A 226 12.56 -11.39 -9.42
C CYS A 226 12.46 -9.98 -8.83
N TRP A 227 12.52 -9.88 -7.50
CA TRP A 227 12.58 -8.62 -6.79
C TRP A 227 14.02 -8.13 -6.70
N LEU A 228 14.27 -6.91 -7.11
CA LEU A 228 15.55 -6.26 -7.23
C LEU A 228 15.50 -4.84 -6.63
N THR A 229 16.65 -4.34 -6.22
CA THR A 229 16.79 -2.97 -5.72
C THR A 229 17.50 -2.08 -6.72
N HIS A 230 17.34 -0.77 -6.59
CA HIS A 230 18.05 0.23 -7.39
C HIS A 230 18.37 1.47 -6.55
N GLY A 231 19.37 2.23 -7.02
CA GLY A 231 19.84 3.43 -6.35
C GLY A 231 19.11 4.69 -6.78
N GLU A 232 19.55 5.80 -6.21
CA GLU A 232 18.96 7.12 -6.42
C GLU A 232 19.05 7.62 -7.86
N GLU A 233 20.14 7.35 -8.56
CA GLU A 233 20.31 7.75 -9.94
C GLU A 233 19.29 7.10 -10.88
N THR A 234 18.95 5.84 -10.62
CA THR A 234 17.86 5.15 -11.33
C THR A 234 16.51 5.81 -11.04
N GLN A 235 16.23 6.10 -9.77
CA GLN A 235 15.02 6.84 -9.40
C GLN A 235 14.90 8.17 -10.14
N LYS A 236 15.97 8.96 -10.21
CA LYS A 236 16.01 10.24 -10.95
C LYS A 236 15.68 10.05 -12.43
N ARG A 237 16.26 9.01 -13.07
CA ARG A 237 15.97 8.70 -14.48
C ARG A 237 14.51 8.33 -14.71
N VAL A 238 13.95 7.47 -13.86
CA VAL A 238 12.54 7.04 -13.93
C VAL A 238 11.60 8.24 -13.73
N ARG A 239 11.83 9.07 -12.71
CA ARG A 239 11.04 10.28 -12.48
C ARG A 239 11.07 11.23 -13.68
N LYS A 240 12.27 11.51 -14.22
CA LYS A 240 12.44 12.39 -15.37
C LYS A 240 11.69 11.86 -16.60
N TYR A 241 11.80 10.56 -16.88
CA TYR A 241 11.12 9.93 -18.01
C TYR A 241 9.60 10.05 -17.92
N LEU A 242 9.06 9.87 -16.73
CA LEU A 242 7.61 9.88 -16.48
C LEU A 242 7.05 11.28 -16.17
N GLY A 243 7.89 12.31 -16.07
CA GLY A 243 7.45 13.65 -15.67
C GLY A 243 6.90 13.71 -14.24
N LEU A 244 7.35 12.84 -13.35
CA LEU A 244 6.88 12.80 -11.96
C LEU A 244 7.61 13.87 -11.13
N HIS A 245 6.91 14.43 -10.15
CA HIS A 245 7.51 15.39 -9.22
C HIS A 245 8.53 14.74 -8.26
N ASP A 246 9.35 15.55 -7.60
CA ASP A 246 10.47 15.09 -6.75
C ASP A 246 10.04 14.29 -5.51
N GLY A 247 8.77 14.38 -5.11
CA GLY A 247 8.22 13.61 -4.02
C GLY A 247 8.03 12.12 -4.33
N PHE A 248 8.11 11.68 -5.60
CA PHE A 248 8.06 10.25 -5.92
C PHE A 248 9.42 9.60 -5.68
N VAL A 249 9.43 8.61 -4.78
CA VAL A 249 10.63 7.86 -4.39
C VAL A 249 10.45 6.38 -4.73
N SER A 250 11.45 5.76 -5.32
CA SER A 250 11.47 4.32 -5.58
C SER A 250 12.82 3.73 -5.19
N ARG A 251 12.83 2.49 -4.70
CA ARG A 251 14.05 1.76 -4.30
C ARG A 251 14.05 0.32 -4.76
N ASN A 252 12.94 -0.18 -5.24
CA ASN A 252 12.84 -1.55 -5.74
C ASN A 252 12.00 -1.64 -7.02
N HIS A 253 12.21 -2.74 -7.72
CA HIS A 253 11.44 -3.13 -8.88
C HIS A 253 11.35 -4.64 -8.95
N ILE A 254 10.32 -5.12 -9.60
CA ILE A 254 10.07 -6.53 -9.79
C ILE A 254 9.98 -6.80 -11.31
N ILE A 255 10.75 -7.77 -11.78
CA ILE A 255 10.62 -8.28 -13.15
C ILE A 255 9.70 -9.48 -13.09
N VAL A 256 8.71 -9.53 -13.97
CA VAL A 256 7.69 -10.56 -14.03
C VAL A 256 7.58 -11.08 -15.47
N GLY A 257 7.53 -12.39 -15.64
CA GLY A 257 7.37 -13.04 -16.95
C GLY A 257 7.03 -14.52 -16.81
N TRP A 258 6.84 -15.21 -17.91
CA TRP A 258 6.69 -16.65 -17.90
C TRP A 258 8.04 -17.29 -17.63
N PRO A 259 8.18 -18.17 -16.62
CA PRO A 259 9.49 -18.72 -16.26
C PRO A 259 10.06 -19.64 -17.32
N ASP A 260 11.36 -19.49 -17.62
CA ASP A 260 12.15 -20.38 -18.48
C ASP A 260 13.33 -21.00 -17.73
N GLU A 261 13.24 -21.05 -16.42
CA GLU A 261 14.24 -21.71 -15.56
C GLU A 261 13.55 -22.28 -14.30
N ALA A 262 14.18 -23.32 -13.75
CA ALA A 262 13.76 -23.93 -12.48
C ALA A 262 14.92 -23.91 -11.47
N PRO A 263 15.20 -22.77 -10.83
CA PRO A 263 16.33 -22.64 -9.92
C PRO A 263 16.21 -23.58 -8.72
N ILE A 264 17.36 -24.08 -8.25
CA ILE A 264 17.44 -24.84 -7.01
C ILE A 264 16.92 -23.97 -5.85
N LYS A 265 16.14 -24.58 -4.96
CA LYS A 265 15.61 -23.89 -3.78
C LYS A 265 16.74 -23.42 -2.86
N SER A 266 16.77 -22.13 -2.56
CA SER A 266 17.65 -21.59 -1.54
C SER A 266 17.36 -22.23 -0.19
N GLN A 267 18.38 -22.63 0.53
CA GLN A 267 18.26 -23.08 1.91
C GLN A 267 18.24 -21.86 2.85
N ARG A 268 17.69 -22.05 4.02
CA ARG A 268 17.65 -21.06 5.10
C ARG A 268 18.38 -21.62 6.30
N MET A 269 18.79 -20.76 7.22
CA MET A 269 19.29 -21.16 8.53
C MET A 269 18.24 -22.00 9.26
N LYS A 270 18.66 -22.75 10.25
CA LYS A 270 17.72 -23.46 11.14
C LYS A 270 16.88 -22.44 11.90
N LEU A 271 15.64 -22.81 12.17
CA LEU A 271 14.72 -21.90 12.86
C LEU A 271 15.26 -21.47 14.24
N ASP A 272 15.84 -22.41 14.97
CA ASP A 272 16.42 -22.15 16.31
C ASP A 272 17.63 -21.20 16.28
N ASP A 273 18.33 -21.09 15.13
CA ASP A 273 19.48 -20.18 14.98
C ASP A 273 19.03 -18.71 14.79
N VAL A 274 17.76 -18.46 14.50
CA VAL A 274 17.23 -17.12 14.21
C VAL A 274 16.16 -16.65 15.20
N ILE A 275 15.69 -17.53 16.07
CA ILE A 275 14.77 -17.18 17.16
C ILE A 275 15.57 -16.75 18.38
N ILE A 276 15.39 -15.51 18.82
CA ILE A 276 16.00 -14.98 20.04
C ILE A 276 14.91 -14.94 21.10
N THR A 277 15.05 -15.82 22.10
CA THR A 277 14.17 -15.85 23.29
C THR A 277 14.99 -15.51 24.54
N LYS A 278 14.34 -14.89 25.54
CA LYS A 278 14.90 -14.73 26.89
C LYS A 278 14.62 -15.95 27.72
#